data_6e8eec4c5ec84092196077596c70f1a3
#
_entry.id   6e8eec4c5ec84092196077596c70f1a3
#
_cell.length_a   1.000
_cell.length_b   1.000
_cell.length_c   1.000
_cell.angle_alpha   90.00
_cell.angle_beta   90.00
_cell.angle_gamma   90.00
#
_symmetry.space_group_name_H-M   'P 1'
#
loop_
_entity.id
_entity.type
_entity.pdbx_description
1 polymer ?
#
loop_
_entity_poly.entity_id
_entity_poly.type
_entity_poly.pdbx_seq_one_letter_code
_entity_poly.pdbx_strand_id
1 'polypeptide(L)'
;HFAGQPATTEKPWYARPSHRPAQRQALVIGAGLAGCASAASLAARGWQVTLLERHAEIAQEGSGNPQGVLYLKLSAHGTALSQLVASGFGYTRRLLQNLQRGRDWDACGVLQPAYDDKETERQAGLAEAFPATLLQPLDRAEAERIAGVALAGGGLFYPDAGWANPPALCRWMIERPGIELRRHQQPLQLRRENEQWLAFDGERLLAQAPVVVLAGAAEAAQFDQSAWLPLKRIRGQITGLPATERSTALQTVLCAKGYVAPPRDGQHTLGASFNFEQTDPAPSEAEHRSNLEMLQEISPDLYQRLQADTGATAKLVGRVAMRCTSPDYLPIIGPLADAHAFAEAYAALAKDARQVPETPCPWLDGLYVNTAHGSRGMITTPLSGELLAAWIDGDYKLHRKAPKGDKPVYALFNLAKDSQEKADLASRE
;
A
#
# COMPACT_ATOMS: atom_id res chain seq x y z
N HIS A 1 -3.03 25.47 24.70
CA HIS A 1 -4.46 25.68 24.88
C HIS A 1 -5.23 25.37 23.60
N PHE A 2 -5.47 24.10 23.32
CA PHE A 2 -6.55 23.65 22.45
C PHE A 2 -7.65 22.99 23.31
N ALA A 3 -8.02 23.63 24.39
CA ALA A 3 -9.32 23.51 25.02
C ALA A 3 -10.28 24.48 24.32
N GLY A 4 -10.40 24.36 23.03
CA GLY A 4 -11.31 25.14 22.23
C GLY A 4 -12.16 24.18 21.44
N GLN A 5 -13.38 24.03 21.87
CA GLN A 5 -14.53 23.39 21.23
C GLN A 5 -14.22 22.03 20.58
N PRO A 6 -14.94 20.97 20.93
CA PRO A 6 -14.98 19.79 20.08
C PRO A 6 -15.28 20.32 18.68
N ALA A 7 -14.47 19.88 17.69
CA ALA A 7 -14.70 20.27 16.31
C ALA A 7 -16.17 20.00 16.02
N THR A 8 -16.93 21.06 15.90
CA THR A 8 -18.34 21.03 15.57
C THR A 8 -18.45 20.20 14.32
N THR A 9 -19.14 19.05 14.41
CA THR A 9 -19.51 18.18 13.32
C THR A 9 -18.41 17.33 12.70
N GLU A 10 -17.70 16.53 13.47
CA GLU A 10 -17.20 15.28 12.89
C GLU A 10 -18.45 14.48 12.50
N LYS A 11 -18.56 14.20 11.19
CA LYS A 11 -19.68 13.41 10.69
C LYS A 11 -19.70 12.09 11.44
N PRO A 12 -20.88 11.54 11.84
CA PRO A 12 -20.97 10.37 12.71
C PRO A 12 -20.20 9.14 12.21
N TRP A 13 -20.05 9.00 10.89
CA TRP A 13 -19.26 7.92 10.28
C TRP A 13 -17.73 8.11 10.36
N TYR A 14 -17.23 9.20 10.91
CA TYR A 14 -15.83 9.36 11.29
C TYR A 14 -15.59 9.10 12.78
N ALA A 15 -16.67 8.94 13.56
CA ALA A 15 -16.56 8.57 14.95
C ALA A 15 -16.05 7.13 15.09
N ARG A 16 -15.20 6.92 16.07
CA ARG A 16 -14.67 5.60 16.37
C ARG A 16 -15.77 4.70 16.93
N PRO A 17 -15.83 3.38 16.58
CA PRO A 17 -16.68 2.43 17.27
C PRO A 17 -16.44 2.46 18.79
N SER A 18 -17.51 2.43 19.55
CA SER A 18 -17.44 2.43 21.03
C SER A 18 -17.07 1.05 21.59
N HIS A 19 -17.36 -0.01 20.83
CA HIS A 19 -17.08 -1.39 21.24
C HIS A 19 -15.60 -1.61 21.51
N ARG A 20 -15.29 -2.25 22.63
CA ARG A 20 -13.96 -2.68 23.04
C ARG A 20 -14.03 -4.16 23.39
N PRO A 21 -13.31 -5.02 22.68
CA PRO A 21 -13.29 -6.44 22.99
C PRO A 21 -12.63 -6.67 24.35
N ALA A 22 -13.20 -7.59 25.13
CA ALA A 22 -12.64 -7.97 26.43
C ALA A 22 -11.30 -8.69 26.32
N GLN A 23 -11.06 -9.34 25.18
CA GLN A 23 -9.82 -10.08 24.89
C GLN A 23 -9.09 -9.46 23.71
N ARG A 24 -7.77 -9.33 23.83
CA ARG A 24 -6.89 -8.86 22.75
C ARG A 24 -6.57 -10.01 21.77
N GLN A 25 -7.60 -10.49 21.10
CA GLN A 25 -7.51 -11.52 20.08
C GLN A 25 -8.04 -10.99 18.74
N ALA A 26 -7.31 -11.23 17.67
CA ALA A 26 -7.71 -10.82 16.33
C ALA A 26 -7.49 -11.92 15.30
N LEU A 27 -8.39 -11.98 14.34
CA LEU A 27 -8.28 -12.78 13.13
C LEU A 27 -7.97 -11.84 11.96
N VAL A 28 -6.89 -12.10 11.24
CA VAL A 28 -6.55 -11.35 10.02
C VAL A 28 -6.68 -12.29 8.83
N ILE A 29 -7.43 -11.89 7.81
CA ILE A 29 -7.71 -12.70 6.63
C ILE A 29 -6.95 -12.16 5.43
N GLY A 30 -5.96 -12.93 4.96
CA GLY A 30 -5.03 -12.61 3.88
C GLY A 30 -3.64 -12.21 4.39
N ALA A 31 -2.59 -12.95 4.01
CA ALA A 31 -1.21 -12.72 4.39
C ALA A 31 -0.38 -12.02 3.29
N GLY A 32 -0.96 -11.04 2.62
CA GLY A 32 -0.26 -10.05 1.82
C GLY A 32 0.30 -8.92 2.70
N LEU A 33 0.86 -7.87 2.09
CA LEU A 33 1.43 -6.70 2.81
C LEU A 33 0.44 -6.10 3.82
N ALA A 34 -0.83 -5.92 3.44
CA ALA A 34 -1.83 -5.30 4.32
C ALA A 34 -2.13 -6.15 5.56
N GLY A 35 -2.29 -7.48 5.37
CA GLY A 35 -2.55 -8.39 6.48
C GLY A 35 -1.35 -8.58 7.37
N CYS A 36 -0.15 -8.76 6.81
CA CYS A 36 1.09 -8.88 7.58
C CYS A 36 1.37 -7.61 8.40
N ALA A 37 1.13 -6.42 7.82
CA ALA A 37 1.28 -5.16 8.53
C ALA A 37 0.26 -5.00 9.66
N SER A 38 -1.01 -5.35 9.42
CA SER A 38 -2.06 -5.32 10.45
C SER A 38 -1.75 -6.29 11.59
N ALA A 39 -1.36 -7.54 11.26
CA ALA A 39 -1.00 -8.54 12.25
C ALA A 39 0.20 -8.10 13.09
N ALA A 40 1.26 -7.60 12.45
CA ALA A 40 2.47 -7.13 13.12
C ALA A 40 2.18 -5.96 14.07
N SER A 41 1.37 -5.00 13.64
CA SER A 41 1.03 -3.82 14.44
C SER A 41 0.11 -4.16 15.62
N LEU A 42 -0.82 -5.09 15.46
CA LEU A 42 -1.64 -5.62 16.55
C LEU A 42 -0.77 -6.42 17.55
N ALA A 43 0.06 -7.33 17.08
CA ALA A 43 0.95 -8.12 17.94
C ALA A 43 1.91 -7.24 18.74
N ALA A 44 2.43 -6.16 18.14
CA ALA A 44 3.28 -5.18 18.84
C ALA A 44 2.56 -4.48 20.01
N ARG A 45 1.21 -4.53 20.05
CA ARG A 45 0.35 -4.02 21.11
C ARG A 45 -0.13 -5.12 22.07
N GLY A 46 0.46 -6.32 21.98
CA GLY A 46 0.13 -7.46 22.86
C GLY A 46 -1.13 -8.23 22.45
N TRP A 47 -1.60 -8.07 21.20
CA TRP A 47 -2.69 -8.88 20.67
C TRP A 47 -2.19 -10.26 20.24
N GLN A 48 -3.02 -11.28 20.47
CA GLN A 48 -2.85 -12.60 19.87
C GLN A 48 -3.55 -12.61 18.50
N VAL A 49 -2.80 -12.83 17.45
CA VAL A 49 -3.29 -12.73 16.07
C VAL A 49 -3.23 -14.06 15.37
N THR A 50 -4.37 -14.56 14.89
CA THR A 50 -4.42 -15.66 13.92
C THR A 50 -4.46 -15.06 12.51
N LEU A 51 -3.43 -15.33 11.70
CA LEU A 51 -3.32 -14.87 10.33
C LEU A 51 -3.64 -16.01 9.38
N LEU A 52 -4.74 -15.89 8.62
CA LEU A 52 -5.15 -16.91 7.64
C LEU A 52 -4.63 -16.56 6.24
N GLU A 53 -4.05 -17.56 5.57
CA GLU A 53 -3.61 -17.45 4.17
C GLU A 53 -4.15 -18.65 3.35
N ARG A 54 -4.72 -18.36 2.19
CA ARG A 54 -5.29 -19.38 1.30
C ARG A 54 -4.22 -20.21 0.57
N HIS A 55 -3.08 -19.59 0.30
CA HIS A 55 -1.97 -20.24 -0.40
C HIS A 55 -1.03 -21.02 0.53
N ALA A 56 -0.13 -21.78 -0.07
CA ALA A 56 0.94 -22.51 0.64
C ALA A 56 1.96 -21.55 1.28
N GLU A 57 2.14 -20.37 0.69
CA GLU A 57 3.06 -19.35 1.17
C GLU A 57 2.37 -17.98 1.24
N ILE A 58 2.91 -17.10 2.07
CA ILE A 58 2.45 -15.72 2.18
C ILE A 58 2.85 -14.90 0.95
N ALA A 59 2.18 -13.77 0.73
CA ALA A 59 2.53 -12.79 -0.31
C ALA A 59 2.51 -13.36 -1.74
N GLN A 60 1.63 -14.30 -2.06
CA GLN A 60 1.59 -14.93 -3.39
C GLN A 60 0.87 -14.11 -4.45
N GLU A 61 0.03 -13.14 -4.06
CA GLU A 61 -0.76 -12.31 -4.96
C GLU A 61 -0.07 -10.96 -5.28
N GLY A 62 -0.76 -9.84 -5.21
CA GLY A 62 -0.21 -8.50 -5.46
C GLY A 62 1.04 -8.14 -4.66
N SER A 63 1.28 -8.82 -3.54
CA SER A 63 2.44 -8.65 -2.68
C SER A 63 3.63 -9.55 -3.03
N GLY A 64 3.59 -10.29 -4.14
CA GLY A 64 4.62 -11.27 -4.48
C GLY A 64 5.66 -10.82 -5.50
N ASN A 65 5.73 -9.55 -5.87
CA ASN A 65 6.73 -9.06 -6.80
C ASN A 65 8.15 -9.23 -6.24
N PRO A 66 9.14 -9.63 -7.07
CA PRO A 66 10.53 -9.74 -6.60
C PRO A 66 11.13 -8.39 -6.22
N GLN A 67 10.73 -7.31 -6.90
CA GLN A 67 11.12 -5.94 -6.63
C GLN A 67 9.92 -5.01 -6.78
N GLY A 68 9.40 -4.52 -5.67
CA GLY A 68 8.38 -3.47 -5.63
C GLY A 68 9.07 -2.10 -5.54
N VAL A 69 8.68 -1.17 -6.39
CA VAL A 69 9.26 0.19 -6.36
C VAL A 69 8.66 1.01 -5.24
N LEU A 70 9.50 1.71 -4.50
CA LEU A 70 9.09 2.72 -3.52
C LEU A 70 8.71 4.01 -4.26
N TYR A 71 7.60 3.94 -4.99
CA TYR A 71 7.16 4.99 -5.91
C TYR A 71 6.32 6.04 -5.21
N LEU A 72 6.81 7.29 -5.21
CA LEU A 72 6.09 8.43 -4.65
C LEU A 72 5.34 9.17 -5.76
N LYS A 73 4.05 8.87 -5.91
CA LYS A 73 3.17 9.67 -6.77
C LYS A 73 2.61 10.84 -5.96
N LEU A 74 3.35 11.95 -5.97
CA LEU A 74 3.01 13.17 -5.26
C LEU A 74 2.21 14.15 -6.13
N SER A 75 1.51 15.06 -5.49
CA SER A 75 0.85 16.22 -6.09
C SER A 75 1.33 17.50 -5.40
N ALA A 76 1.69 18.51 -6.16
CA ALA A 76 2.05 19.84 -5.64
C ALA A 76 0.94 20.50 -4.82
N HIS A 77 -0.33 20.05 -4.98
CA HIS A 77 -1.51 20.62 -4.32
C HIS A 77 -1.80 20.02 -2.92
N GLY A 78 -0.90 19.22 -2.33
CA GLY A 78 -1.05 18.70 -0.98
C GLY A 78 -2.31 17.86 -0.77
N THR A 79 -2.62 16.95 -1.68
CA THR A 79 -3.78 16.05 -1.58
C THR A 79 -3.63 15.06 -0.43
N ALA A 80 -4.76 14.53 0.09
CA ALA A 80 -4.75 13.49 1.12
C ALA A 80 -3.91 12.27 0.70
N LEU A 81 -3.97 11.90 -0.58
CA LEU A 81 -3.14 10.81 -1.12
C LEU A 81 -1.64 11.13 -1.05
N SER A 82 -1.24 12.37 -1.38
CA SER A 82 0.18 12.77 -1.29
C SER A 82 0.68 12.76 0.15
N GLN A 83 -0.14 13.18 1.11
CA GLN A 83 0.18 13.15 2.54
C GLN A 83 0.34 11.69 3.03
N LEU A 84 -0.59 10.81 2.66
CA LEU A 84 -0.51 9.38 2.99
C LEU A 84 0.74 8.73 2.38
N VAL A 85 1.04 9.03 1.11
CA VAL A 85 2.20 8.48 0.39
C VAL A 85 3.51 8.97 1.03
N ALA A 86 3.65 10.26 1.33
CA ALA A 86 4.85 10.80 1.96
C ALA A 86 5.07 10.22 3.37
N SER A 87 4.03 10.18 4.20
CA SER A 87 4.08 9.60 5.55
C SER A 87 4.38 8.10 5.51
N GLY A 88 3.70 7.37 4.61
CA GLY A 88 3.89 5.93 4.42
C GLY A 88 5.28 5.59 3.91
N PHE A 89 5.86 6.42 3.05
CA PHE A 89 7.24 6.27 2.59
C PHE A 89 8.24 6.34 3.73
N GLY A 90 8.18 7.38 4.56
CA GLY A 90 9.04 7.51 5.73
C GLY A 90 8.86 6.34 6.72
N TYR A 91 7.62 5.90 6.95
CA TYR A 91 7.32 4.76 7.81
C TYR A 91 7.92 3.46 7.25
N THR A 92 7.69 3.17 5.96
CA THR A 92 8.19 1.96 5.30
C THR A 92 9.72 1.92 5.27
N ARG A 93 10.39 3.04 4.99
CA ARG A 93 11.86 3.12 5.02
C ARG A 93 12.43 2.70 6.37
N ARG A 94 11.84 3.15 7.48
CA ARG A 94 12.27 2.74 8.82
C ARG A 94 12.13 1.24 9.04
N LEU A 95 11.06 0.61 8.54
CA LEU A 95 10.91 -0.84 8.62
C LEU A 95 11.96 -1.59 7.80
N LEU A 96 12.23 -1.11 6.59
CA LEU A 96 13.19 -1.73 5.67
C LEU A 96 14.63 -1.75 6.24
N GLN A 97 14.98 -0.83 7.12
CA GLN A 97 16.29 -0.84 7.80
C GLN A 97 16.54 -2.08 8.65
N ASN A 98 15.49 -2.85 9.00
CA ASN A 98 15.63 -4.14 9.69
C ASN A 98 15.86 -5.32 8.74
N LEU A 99 15.86 -5.08 7.44
CA LEU A 99 16.07 -6.07 6.40
C LEU A 99 17.46 -5.91 5.77
N GLN A 100 17.94 -6.93 5.07
CA GLN A 100 19.26 -6.89 4.45
C GLN A 100 19.24 -6.02 3.19
N ARG A 101 19.95 -4.89 3.25
CA ARG A 101 20.15 -4.02 2.08
C ARG A 101 20.93 -4.76 0.98
N GLY A 102 20.58 -4.48 -0.28
CA GLY A 102 21.14 -5.15 -1.47
C GLY A 102 20.49 -6.50 -1.79
N ARG A 103 19.85 -7.16 -0.82
CA ARG A 103 19.15 -8.43 -1.03
C ARG A 103 17.62 -8.28 -0.93
N ASP A 104 17.13 -7.68 0.17
CA ASP A 104 15.71 -7.57 0.45
C ASP A 104 15.15 -6.19 0.07
N TRP A 105 15.99 -5.20 -0.02
CA TRP A 105 15.69 -3.84 -0.46
C TRP A 105 16.96 -3.08 -0.80
N ASP A 106 16.82 -1.98 -1.54
CA ASP A 106 17.91 -1.03 -1.72
C ASP A 106 17.36 0.39 -1.91
N ALA A 107 17.99 1.35 -1.24
CA ALA A 107 17.80 2.78 -1.46
C ALA A 107 18.71 3.27 -2.59
N CYS A 108 18.61 2.66 -3.75
CA CYS A 108 19.39 3.01 -4.94
C CYS A 108 18.84 4.25 -5.68
N GLY A 109 17.81 4.87 -5.14
CA GLY A 109 17.08 5.96 -5.76
C GLY A 109 16.01 5.49 -6.73
N VAL A 110 15.08 6.41 -7.03
CA VAL A 110 14.12 6.30 -8.14
C VAL A 110 14.24 7.55 -8.99
N LEU A 111 14.57 7.37 -10.25
CA LEU A 111 14.56 8.43 -11.24
C LEU A 111 13.28 8.33 -12.06
N GLN A 112 12.56 9.43 -12.16
CA GLN A 112 11.36 9.58 -12.99
C GLN A 112 11.71 10.43 -14.22
N PRO A 113 12.10 9.83 -15.38
CA PRO A 113 12.33 10.59 -16.58
C PRO A 113 11.05 11.31 -17.03
N ALA A 114 11.18 12.56 -17.47
CA ALA A 114 10.09 13.25 -18.14
C ALA A 114 9.95 12.68 -19.57
N TYR A 115 8.75 12.26 -19.92
CA TYR A 115 8.46 11.61 -21.20
C TYR A 115 7.62 12.46 -22.15
N ASP A 116 7.10 13.58 -21.67
CA ASP A 116 6.39 14.60 -22.44
C ASP A 116 6.41 15.95 -21.73
N ASP A 117 5.96 17.02 -22.42
CA ASP A 117 5.95 18.38 -21.89
C ASP A 117 5.06 18.52 -20.65
N LYS A 118 3.92 17.82 -20.60
CA LYS A 118 3.00 17.84 -19.45
C LYS A 118 3.65 17.24 -18.22
N GLU A 119 4.41 16.16 -18.38
CA GLU A 119 5.15 15.55 -17.29
C GLU A 119 6.28 16.47 -16.82
N THR A 120 6.97 17.16 -17.75
CA THR A 120 7.99 18.16 -17.43
C THR A 120 7.42 19.29 -16.58
N GLU A 121 6.27 19.84 -16.97
CA GLU A 121 5.58 20.89 -16.20
C GLU A 121 5.15 20.40 -14.81
N ARG A 122 4.59 19.19 -14.75
CA ARG A 122 4.22 18.54 -13.46
C ARG A 122 5.43 18.38 -12.54
N GLN A 123 6.56 17.95 -13.08
CA GLN A 123 7.80 17.74 -12.33
C GLN A 123 8.38 19.06 -11.83
N ALA A 124 8.33 20.14 -12.61
CA ALA A 124 8.73 21.46 -12.19
C ALA A 124 7.91 21.95 -10.98
N GLY A 125 6.57 21.80 -11.04
CA GLY A 125 5.70 22.15 -9.90
C GLY A 125 5.94 21.29 -8.64
N LEU A 126 6.37 20.04 -8.80
CA LEU A 126 6.76 19.20 -7.66
C LEU A 126 8.09 19.66 -7.04
N ALA A 127 9.07 20.03 -7.87
CA ALA A 127 10.37 20.52 -7.41
C ALA A 127 10.24 21.82 -6.60
N GLU A 128 9.26 22.65 -6.92
CA GLU A 128 8.93 23.86 -6.14
C GLU A 128 8.20 23.54 -4.82
N ALA A 129 7.34 22.51 -4.82
CA ALA A 129 6.47 22.19 -3.69
C ALA A 129 7.12 21.33 -2.60
N PHE A 130 8.21 20.62 -2.90
CA PHE A 130 8.84 19.68 -1.99
C PHE A 130 10.33 19.99 -1.80
N PRO A 131 10.91 19.68 -0.62
CA PRO A 131 12.31 19.94 -0.35
C PRO A 131 13.25 19.04 -1.19
N ALA A 132 14.44 19.55 -1.50
CA ALA A 132 15.47 18.83 -2.26
C ALA A 132 15.96 17.53 -1.57
N THR A 133 15.73 17.40 -0.27
CA THR A 133 15.99 16.15 0.46
C THR A 133 15.02 15.02 0.08
N LEU A 134 13.82 15.35 -0.42
CA LEU A 134 12.85 14.36 -0.86
C LEU A 134 12.96 14.08 -2.36
N LEU A 135 13.08 15.11 -3.18
CA LEU A 135 13.17 14.99 -4.64
C LEU A 135 14.03 16.10 -5.24
N GLN A 136 14.74 15.78 -6.31
CA GLN A 136 15.69 16.67 -6.98
C GLN A 136 15.41 16.68 -8.49
N PRO A 137 15.19 17.85 -9.10
CA PRO A 137 15.19 17.95 -10.55
C PRO A 137 16.61 17.76 -11.07
N LEU A 138 16.78 16.90 -12.06
CA LEU A 138 18.06 16.62 -12.71
C LEU A 138 17.98 16.96 -14.18
N ASP A 139 19.06 17.53 -14.72
CA ASP A 139 19.26 17.58 -16.17
C ASP A 139 19.60 16.19 -16.73
N ARG A 140 19.70 16.09 -18.06
CA ARG A 140 19.98 14.84 -18.72
C ARG A 140 21.34 14.25 -18.30
N ALA A 141 22.39 15.05 -18.24
CA ALA A 141 23.74 14.58 -17.94
C ALA A 141 23.83 14.04 -16.49
N GLU A 142 23.21 14.73 -15.55
CA GLU A 142 23.11 14.30 -14.15
C GLU A 142 22.27 13.01 -14.02
N ALA A 143 21.15 12.94 -14.74
CA ALA A 143 20.26 11.77 -14.73
C ALA A 143 20.98 10.53 -15.31
N GLU A 144 21.68 10.65 -16.43
CA GLU A 144 22.47 9.57 -17.02
C GLU A 144 23.61 9.11 -16.10
N ARG A 145 24.28 10.04 -15.43
CA ARG A 145 25.36 9.73 -14.47
C ARG A 145 24.83 8.93 -13.27
N ILE A 146 23.66 9.28 -12.77
CA ILE A 146 23.02 8.56 -11.63
C ILE A 146 22.46 7.22 -12.11
N ALA A 147 21.86 7.19 -13.29
CA ALA A 147 21.25 5.96 -13.82
C ALA A 147 22.30 4.93 -14.29
N GLY A 148 23.47 5.37 -14.75
CA GLY A 148 24.50 4.52 -15.34
C GLY A 148 24.16 4.06 -16.78
N VAL A 149 23.10 4.60 -17.38
CA VAL A 149 22.63 4.32 -18.73
C VAL A 149 22.20 5.60 -19.41
N ALA A 150 22.22 5.62 -20.76
CA ALA A 150 21.77 6.79 -21.51
C ALA A 150 20.25 6.94 -21.46
N LEU A 151 19.79 8.18 -21.37
CA LEU A 151 18.39 8.58 -21.24
C LEU A 151 18.02 9.62 -22.30
N ALA A 152 16.74 9.71 -22.65
CA ALA A 152 16.25 10.71 -23.58
C ALA A 152 16.28 12.14 -23.01
N GLY A 153 16.13 12.30 -21.70
CA GLY A 153 16.05 13.59 -21.01
C GLY A 153 16.36 13.51 -19.53
N GLY A 154 16.22 14.63 -18.83
CA GLY A 154 16.28 14.70 -17.38
C GLY A 154 14.99 14.21 -16.70
N GLY A 155 14.86 14.49 -15.42
CA GLY A 155 13.68 14.09 -14.64
C GLY A 155 13.78 14.41 -13.17
N LEU A 156 12.88 13.84 -12.38
CA LEU A 156 12.91 13.93 -10.92
C LEU A 156 13.59 12.72 -10.31
N PHE A 157 14.54 12.96 -9.44
CA PHE A 157 15.24 11.94 -8.68
C PHE A 157 14.80 11.96 -7.21
N TYR A 158 14.47 10.79 -6.70
CA TYR A 158 14.12 10.54 -5.29
C TYR A 158 15.24 9.75 -4.63
N PRO A 159 16.21 10.42 -3.97
CA PRO A 159 17.47 9.79 -3.54
C PRO A 159 17.28 8.67 -2.52
N ASP A 160 16.28 8.81 -1.66
CA ASP A 160 15.99 7.87 -0.57
C ASP A 160 14.99 6.77 -0.96
N ALA A 161 14.48 6.81 -2.19
CA ALA A 161 13.63 5.78 -2.74
C ALA A 161 14.46 4.62 -3.32
N GLY A 162 13.81 3.68 -3.99
CA GLY A 162 14.46 2.53 -4.59
C GLY A 162 13.48 1.37 -4.74
N TRP A 163 13.95 0.16 -4.45
CA TRP A 163 13.12 -1.05 -4.51
C TRP A 163 13.17 -1.83 -3.20
N ALA A 164 12.13 -2.62 -2.97
CA ALA A 164 12.09 -3.59 -1.88
C ALA A 164 11.43 -4.89 -2.35
N ASN A 165 11.74 -6.00 -1.68
CA ASN A 165 11.09 -7.28 -1.86
C ASN A 165 9.89 -7.41 -0.91
N PRO A 166 8.65 -7.28 -1.40
CA PRO A 166 7.47 -7.35 -0.54
C PRO A 166 7.35 -8.67 0.24
N PRO A 167 7.65 -9.87 -0.36
CA PRO A 167 7.66 -11.11 0.40
C PRO A 167 8.65 -11.12 1.58
N ALA A 168 9.83 -10.52 1.43
CA ALA A 168 10.79 -10.42 2.54
C ALA A 168 10.25 -9.52 3.66
N LEU A 169 9.64 -8.40 3.32
CA LEU A 169 9.00 -7.52 4.30
C LEU A 169 7.83 -8.23 5.02
N CYS A 170 6.99 -8.96 4.27
CA CYS A 170 5.91 -9.74 4.86
C CYS A 170 6.42 -10.78 5.86
N ARG A 171 7.44 -11.57 5.50
CA ARG A 171 8.06 -12.55 6.41
C ARG A 171 8.57 -11.88 7.67
N TRP A 172 9.37 -10.84 7.54
CA TRP A 172 9.90 -10.11 8.69
C TRP A 172 8.80 -9.54 9.61
N MET A 173 7.71 -9.04 9.04
CA MET A 173 6.60 -8.50 9.84
C MET A 173 5.92 -9.57 10.69
N ILE A 174 5.77 -10.79 10.18
CA ILE A 174 5.05 -11.86 10.90
C ILE A 174 5.95 -12.76 11.77
N GLU A 175 7.28 -12.65 11.66
CA GLU A 175 8.25 -13.31 12.54
C GLU A 175 8.27 -12.60 13.91
N ARG A 176 7.11 -12.56 14.58
CA ARG A 176 6.94 -11.90 15.87
C ARG A 176 6.13 -12.76 16.82
N PRO A 177 6.41 -12.71 18.14
CA PRO A 177 5.54 -13.33 19.12
C PRO A 177 4.09 -12.84 19.02
N GLY A 178 3.14 -13.72 19.24
CA GLY A 178 1.72 -13.40 19.20
C GLY A 178 1.06 -13.49 17.84
N ILE A 179 1.77 -13.91 16.78
CA ILE A 179 1.19 -14.16 15.46
C ILE A 179 1.25 -15.67 15.15
N GLU A 180 0.08 -16.27 14.93
CA GLU A 180 -0.07 -17.65 14.43
C GLU A 180 -0.47 -17.60 12.96
N LEU A 181 0.42 -18.01 12.07
CA LEU A 181 0.13 -18.15 10.63
C LEU A 181 -0.49 -19.50 10.34
N ARG A 182 -1.68 -19.51 9.75
CA ARG A 182 -2.34 -20.72 9.24
C ARG A 182 -2.49 -20.63 7.73
N ARG A 183 -1.75 -21.47 7.02
CA ARG A 183 -1.76 -21.58 5.55
C ARG A 183 -2.85 -22.52 5.07
N HIS A 184 -3.16 -22.49 3.77
CA HIS A 184 -4.23 -23.28 3.15
C HIS A 184 -5.58 -23.10 3.85
N GLN A 185 -5.86 -21.89 4.34
CA GLN A 185 -7.12 -21.53 4.97
C GLN A 185 -7.80 -20.41 4.18
N GLN A 186 -8.92 -20.73 3.54
CA GLN A 186 -9.70 -19.78 2.76
C GLN A 186 -11.11 -19.65 3.35
N PRO A 187 -11.34 -18.70 4.27
CA PRO A 187 -12.67 -18.45 4.77
C PRO A 187 -13.54 -17.89 3.66
N LEU A 188 -14.75 -18.43 3.53
CA LEU A 188 -15.77 -18.01 2.55
C LEU A 188 -16.94 -17.29 3.22
N GLN A 189 -17.12 -17.48 4.52
CA GLN A 189 -18.21 -16.88 5.29
C GLN A 189 -17.71 -16.37 6.63
N LEU A 190 -18.33 -15.28 7.08
CA LEU A 190 -18.20 -14.76 8.44
C LEU A 190 -19.56 -14.75 9.12
N ARG A 191 -19.61 -15.25 10.34
CA ARG A 191 -20.80 -15.17 11.22
C ARG A 191 -20.42 -14.55 12.53
N ARG A 192 -21.33 -13.82 13.15
CA ARG A 192 -21.11 -13.26 14.49
C ARG A 192 -22.00 -13.97 15.49
N GLU A 193 -21.37 -14.56 16.51
CA GLU A 193 -22.05 -15.28 17.59
C GLU A 193 -21.36 -14.93 18.92
N ASN A 194 -22.12 -14.59 19.94
CA ASN A 194 -21.60 -14.32 21.30
C ASN A 194 -20.38 -13.38 21.33
N GLU A 195 -20.45 -12.25 20.61
CA GLU A 195 -19.38 -11.25 20.47
C GLU A 195 -18.12 -11.74 19.73
N GLN A 196 -18.14 -12.94 19.18
CA GLN A 196 -17.07 -13.50 18.38
C GLN A 196 -17.45 -13.48 16.90
N TRP A 197 -16.49 -13.19 16.05
CA TRP A 197 -16.56 -13.46 14.63
C TRP A 197 -15.99 -14.85 14.35
N LEU A 198 -16.76 -15.66 13.66
CA LEU A 198 -16.41 -17.02 13.26
C LEU A 198 -16.19 -17.05 11.76
N ALA A 199 -15.03 -17.54 11.33
CA ALA A 199 -14.66 -17.67 9.93
C ALA A 199 -14.80 -19.13 9.47
N PHE A 200 -15.60 -19.36 8.43
CA PHE A 200 -15.92 -20.70 7.92
C PHE A 200 -15.45 -20.91 6.48
N ASP A 201 -15.10 -22.16 6.19
CA ASP A 201 -14.98 -22.73 4.85
C ASP A 201 -16.04 -23.82 4.72
N GLY A 202 -17.18 -23.51 4.09
CA GLY A 202 -18.39 -24.31 4.15
C GLY A 202 -18.88 -24.45 5.60
N GLU A 203 -18.95 -25.67 6.10
CA GLU A 203 -19.34 -25.96 7.50
C GLU A 203 -18.16 -25.99 8.47
N ARG A 204 -16.93 -25.96 7.96
CA ARG A 204 -15.70 -26.06 8.77
C ARG A 204 -15.34 -24.71 9.38
N LEU A 205 -15.37 -24.64 10.70
CA LEU A 205 -14.83 -23.49 11.42
C LEU A 205 -13.31 -23.47 11.31
N LEU A 206 -12.74 -22.38 10.75
CA LEU A 206 -11.30 -22.20 10.58
C LEU A 206 -10.68 -21.49 11.78
N ALA A 207 -11.34 -20.41 12.24
CA ALA A 207 -10.88 -19.59 13.37
C ALA A 207 -12.03 -18.73 13.90
N GLN A 208 -11.84 -18.22 15.13
CA GLN A 208 -12.74 -17.24 15.73
C GLN A 208 -11.95 -16.21 16.52
N ALA A 209 -12.46 -14.98 16.56
CA ALA A 209 -11.89 -13.89 17.36
C ALA A 209 -12.92 -12.76 17.55
N PRO A 210 -12.82 -11.94 18.61
CA PRO A 210 -13.69 -10.77 18.78
C PRO A 210 -13.43 -9.67 17.75
N VAL A 211 -12.25 -9.68 17.13
CA VAL A 211 -11.85 -8.72 16.10
C VAL A 211 -11.44 -9.46 14.82
N VAL A 212 -11.93 -8.99 13.66
CA VAL A 212 -11.53 -9.46 12.32
C VAL A 212 -11.04 -8.30 11.48
N VAL A 213 -9.93 -8.51 10.77
CA VAL A 213 -9.42 -7.59 9.76
C VAL A 213 -9.44 -8.28 8.40
N LEU A 214 -10.23 -7.77 7.47
CA LEU A 214 -10.27 -8.21 6.08
C LEU A 214 -9.14 -7.56 5.30
N ALA A 215 -8.12 -8.33 4.95
CA ALA A 215 -6.91 -7.87 4.24
C ALA A 215 -6.64 -8.67 2.96
N GLY A 216 -7.66 -9.33 2.41
CA GLY A 216 -7.60 -10.18 1.23
C GLY A 216 -7.67 -9.42 -0.10
N ALA A 217 -7.29 -8.14 -0.17
CA ALA A 217 -7.40 -7.31 -1.36
C ALA A 217 -8.84 -7.30 -1.91
N ALA A 218 -9.06 -7.70 -3.17
CA ALA A 218 -10.40 -7.70 -3.77
C ALA A 218 -11.33 -8.78 -3.16
N GLU A 219 -10.77 -9.84 -2.62
CA GLU A 219 -11.51 -10.89 -1.92
C GLU A 219 -12.08 -10.40 -0.57
N ALA A 220 -11.65 -9.23 -0.09
CA ALA A 220 -12.32 -8.59 1.05
C ALA A 220 -13.82 -8.31 0.78
N ALA A 221 -14.26 -8.21 -0.47
CA ALA A 221 -15.65 -8.01 -0.84
C ALA A 221 -16.44 -9.34 -1.06
N GLN A 222 -15.85 -10.49 -0.76
CA GLN A 222 -16.58 -11.77 -0.90
C GLN A 222 -17.56 -12.08 0.24
N PHE A 223 -17.39 -11.41 1.38
CA PHE A 223 -18.22 -11.61 2.56
C PHE A 223 -19.46 -10.70 2.50
N ASP A 224 -20.62 -11.21 2.94
CA ASP A 224 -21.87 -10.44 2.94
C ASP A 224 -21.73 -9.07 3.61
N GLN A 225 -20.95 -9.02 4.69
CA GLN A 225 -20.71 -7.80 5.45
C GLN A 225 -19.92 -6.73 4.70
N SER A 226 -19.22 -7.10 3.64
CA SER A 226 -18.29 -6.23 2.89
C SER A 226 -18.52 -6.25 1.37
N ALA A 227 -19.53 -6.96 0.89
CA ALA A 227 -19.84 -7.10 -0.55
C ALA A 227 -20.11 -5.75 -1.24
N TRP A 228 -20.53 -4.74 -0.49
CA TRP A 228 -20.81 -3.39 -0.97
C TRP A 228 -19.55 -2.54 -1.20
N LEU A 229 -18.38 -3.00 -0.77
CA LEU A 229 -17.14 -2.25 -0.98
C LEU A 229 -16.83 -2.07 -2.46
N PRO A 230 -16.56 -0.84 -2.93
CA PRO A 230 -16.37 -0.54 -4.34
C PRO A 230 -14.96 -0.92 -4.82
N LEU A 231 -14.63 -2.21 -4.71
CA LEU A 231 -13.31 -2.72 -5.04
C LEU A 231 -13.20 -3.07 -6.53
N LYS A 232 -12.10 -2.65 -7.16
CA LYS A 232 -11.78 -2.98 -8.55
C LYS A 232 -10.49 -3.78 -8.63
N ARG A 233 -10.50 -4.83 -9.43
CA ARG A 233 -9.30 -5.61 -9.77
C ARG A 233 -8.63 -5.00 -10.98
N ILE A 234 -7.31 -4.95 -10.95
CA ILE A 234 -6.49 -4.50 -12.06
C ILE A 234 -5.38 -5.53 -12.24
N ARG A 235 -5.46 -6.25 -13.33
CA ARG A 235 -4.42 -7.21 -13.72
C ARG A 235 -3.14 -6.47 -14.07
N GLY A 236 -2.01 -7.01 -13.63
CA GLY A 236 -0.70 -6.51 -14.01
C GLY A 236 0.31 -7.63 -14.12
N GLN A 237 1.03 -7.64 -15.25
CA GLN A 237 2.13 -8.54 -15.48
C GLN A 237 3.45 -7.79 -15.41
N ILE A 238 4.40 -8.36 -14.69
CA ILE A 238 5.81 -7.98 -14.76
C ILE A 238 6.55 -8.96 -15.66
N THR A 239 7.68 -8.50 -16.20
CA THR A 239 8.62 -9.28 -16.99
C THR A 239 9.97 -9.30 -16.30
N GLY A 240 10.52 -10.48 -16.08
CA GLY A 240 11.89 -10.70 -15.65
C GLY A 240 12.79 -10.89 -16.87
N LEU A 241 13.89 -10.16 -16.91
CA LEU A 241 14.93 -10.27 -17.92
C LEU A 241 16.26 -10.63 -17.27
N PRO A 242 17.00 -11.65 -17.78
CA PRO A 242 18.34 -11.92 -17.33
C PRO A 242 19.22 -10.67 -17.44
N ALA A 243 19.97 -10.39 -16.41
CA ALA A 243 20.96 -9.32 -16.45
C ALA A 243 22.13 -9.73 -17.34
N THR A 244 22.65 -8.77 -18.10
CA THR A 244 23.88 -8.91 -18.87
C THR A 244 24.99 -8.12 -18.21
N GLU A 245 26.25 -8.39 -18.53
CA GLU A 245 27.37 -7.59 -18.01
C GLU A 245 27.17 -6.09 -18.27
N ARG A 246 26.67 -5.73 -19.47
CA ARG A 246 26.42 -4.33 -19.85
C ARG A 246 25.21 -3.71 -19.16
N SER A 247 24.17 -4.50 -18.83
CA SER A 247 22.96 -3.99 -18.19
C SER A 247 23.11 -3.79 -16.68
N THR A 248 24.11 -4.43 -16.06
CA THR A 248 24.43 -4.22 -14.64
C THR A 248 24.90 -2.80 -14.32
N ALA A 249 25.21 -2.00 -15.36
CA ALA A 249 25.48 -0.58 -15.23
C ALA A 249 24.27 0.24 -14.71
N LEU A 250 23.05 -0.28 -14.81
CA LEU A 250 21.87 0.37 -14.23
C LEU A 250 21.99 0.42 -12.70
N GLN A 251 22.05 1.62 -12.14
CA GLN A 251 22.30 1.86 -10.71
C GLN A 251 21.07 2.32 -9.92
N THR A 252 20.04 2.82 -10.60
CA THR A 252 18.81 3.32 -9.95
C THR A 252 17.57 2.74 -10.63
N VAL A 253 16.43 2.79 -9.95
CA VAL A 253 15.15 2.43 -10.57
C VAL A 253 14.75 3.54 -11.53
N LEU A 254 14.50 3.21 -12.79
CA LEU A 254 13.86 4.11 -13.75
C LEU A 254 12.35 3.86 -13.72
N CYS A 255 11.56 4.91 -13.50
CA CYS A 255 10.11 4.81 -13.34
C CYS A 255 9.39 5.92 -14.12
N ALA A 256 8.78 5.59 -15.25
CA ALA A 256 7.96 6.50 -16.08
C ALA A 256 6.52 6.00 -16.18
N LYS A 257 6.06 5.60 -17.36
CA LYS A 257 4.76 4.90 -17.54
C LYS A 257 4.75 3.50 -16.90
N GLY A 258 5.93 2.93 -16.71
CA GLY A 258 6.21 1.74 -15.95
C GLY A 258 7.59 1.87 -15.30
N TYR A 259 8.24 0.76 -14.93
CA TYR A 259 9.54 0.80 -14.27
C TYR A 259 10.48 -0.30 -14.75
N VAL A 260 11.77 -0.07 -14.56
CA VAL A 260 12.83 -1.08 -14.60
C VAL A 260 13.74 -0.89 -13.38
N ALA A 261 14.03 -1.97 -12.67
CA ALA A 261 14.90 -1.95 -11.50
C ALA A 261 16.33 -2.44 -11.84
N PRO A 262 17.36 -2.01 -11.10
CA PRO A 262 18.67 -2.66 -11.10
C PRO A 262 18.55 -4.16 -10.89
N PRO A 263 19.47 -4.98 -11.41
CA PRO A 263 19.34 -6.42 -11.32
C PRO A 263 19.39 -6.92 -9.88
N ARG A 264 18.50 -7.85 -9.57
CA ARG A 264 18.46 -8.62 -8.34
C ARG A 264 18.47 -10.11 -8.68
N ASP A 265 19.33 -10.87 -8.01
CA ASP A 265 19.48 -12.32 -8.28
C ASP A 265 19.71 -12.62 -9.78
N GLY A 266 20.49 -11.77 -10.46
CA GLY A 266 20.81 -11.92 -11.88
C GLY A 266 19.68 -11.55 -12.84
N GLN A 267 18.61 -10.89 -12.39
CA GLN A 267 17.49 -10.50 -13.24
C GLN A 267 17.05 -9.05 -13.00
N HIS A 268 16.73 -8.35 -14.09
CA HIS A 268 15.98 -7.11 -14.04
C HIS A 268 14.48 -7.39 -13.96
N THR A 269 13.78 -6.67 -13.10
CA THR A 269 12.32 -6.66 -13.06
C THR A 269 11.81 -5.42 -13.77
N LEU A 270 10.95 -5.61 -14.74
CA LEU A 270 10.31 -4.51 -15.46
C LEU A 270 8.81 -4.70 -15.58
N GLY A 271 8.08 -3.61 -15.70
CA GLY A 271 6.62 -3.60 -15.81
C GLY A 271 6.01 -2.36 -15.17
N ALA A 272 4.76 -2.42 -14.96
CA ALA A 272 3.91 -3.56 -15.21
C ALA A 272 2.77 -3.15 -16.13
N SER A 273 2.26 -4.11 -16.88
CA SER A 273 1.01 -3.91 -17.63
C SER A 273 -0.15 -3.50 -16.69
N PHE A 274 -1.17 -2.92 -17.27
CA PHE A 274 -2.31 -2.38 -16.52
C PHE A 274 -3.60 -2.68 -17.29
N ASN A 275 -4.29 -3.77 -16.90
CA ASN A 275 -5.46 -4.26 -17.62
C ASN A 275 -6.66 -4.42 -16.67
N PHE A 276 -7.79 -3.81 -17.03
CA PHE A 276 -9.04 -3.84 -16.25
C PHE A 276 -9.97 -4.96 -16.63
N GLU A 277 -9.79 -5.54 -17.82
CA GLU A 277 -10.77 -6.47 -18.42
C GLU A 277 -10.34 -7.93 -18.27
N GLN A 278 -9.04 -8.18 -18.25
CA GLN A 278 -8.50 -9.53 -18.15
C GLN A 278 -8.37 -9.99 -16.70
N THR A 279 -8.74 -11.24 -16.47
CA THR A 279 -8.62 -11.91 -15.16
C THR A 279 -7.75 -13.16 -15.19
N ASP A 280 -7.23 -13.55 -16.37
CA ASP A 280 -6.38 -14.72 -16.53
C ASP A 280 -5.10 -14.57 -15.68
N PRO A 281 -4.77 -15.50 -14.77
CA PRO A 281 -3.57 -15.46 -13.97
C PRO A 281 -2.30 -15.86 -14.75
N ALA A 282 -2.42 -16.39 -15.97
CA ALA A 282 -1.28 -16.79 -16.77
C ALA A 282 -0.58 -15.60 -17.42
N PRO A 283 0.78 -15.57 -17.47
CA PRO A 283 1.51 -14.58 -18.25
C PRO A 283 1.19 -14.67 -19.74
N SER A 284 1.13 -13.52 -20.40
CA SER A 284 0.90 -13.43 -21.84
C SER A 284 2.10 -12.81 -22.58
N GLU A 285 2.36 -13.28 -23.80
CA GLU A 285 3.42 -12.73 -24.64
C GLU A 285 3.12 -11.27 -25.06
N ALA A 286 1.85 -10.93 -25.23
CA ALA A 286 1.45 -9.56 -25.55
C ALA A 286 1.87 -8.57 -24.47
N GLU A 287 1.72 -8.93 -23.19
CA GLU A 287 2.13 -8.08 -22.08
C GLU A 287 3.65 -8.07 -21.88
N HIS A 288 4.34 -9.17 -22.17
CA HIS A 288 5.81 -9.14 -22.27
C HIS A 288 6.27 -8.14 -23.32
N ARG A 289 5.68 -8.16 -24.50
CA ARG A 289 5.98 -7.20 -25.57
C ARG A 289 5.72 -5.76 -25.13
N SER A 290 4.57 -5.50 -24.55
CA SER A 290 4.23 -4.17 -24.02
C SER A 290 5.22 -3.69 -22.95
N ASN A 291 5.66 -4.57 -22.06
CA ASN A 291 6.68 -4.24 -21.07
C ASN A 291 8.05 -3.94 -21.71
N LEU A 292 8.42 -4.65 -22.78
CA LEU A 292 9.65 -4.38 -23.52
C LEU A 292 9.58 -3.07 -24.33
N GLU A 293 8.45 -2.76 -24.94
CA GLU A 293 8.20 -1.48 -25.62
C GLU A 293 8.32 -0.31 -24.65
N MET A 294 7.72 -0.45 -23.45
CA MET A 294 7.87 0.52 -22.39
C MET A 294 9.34 0.70 -21.95
N LEU A 295 10.12 -0.39 -21.82
CA LEU A 295 11.55 -0.30 -21.53
C LEU A 295 12.29 0.48 -22.60
N GLN A 296 11.98 0.23 -23.87
CA GLN A 296 12.57 0.93 -25.01
C GLN A 296 12.25 2.43 -24.99
N GLU A 297 11.02 2.81 -24.57
CA GLU A 297 10.64 4.22 -24.37
C GLU A 297 11.42 4.88 -23.19
N ILE A 298 11.61 4.16 -22.10
CA ILE A 298 12.32 4.68 -20.91
C ILE A 298 13.82 4.87 -21.21
N SER A 299 14.48 3.86 -21.75
CA SER A 299 15.91 3.87 -22.08
C SER A 299 16.20 2.95 -23.27
N PRO A 300 16.30 3.49 -24.50
CA PRO A 300 16.72 2.71 -25.67
C PRO A 300 18.09 2.05 -25.48
N ASP A 301 19.00 2.70 -24.77
CA ASP A 301 20.34 2.17 -24.47
C ASP A 301 20.25 0.90 -23.59
N LEU A 302 19.49 0.94 -22.49
CA LEU A 302 19.30 -0.23 -21.64
C LEU A 302 18.58 -1.37 -22.38
N TYR A 303 17.58 -1.04 -23.19
CA TYR A 303 16.90 -2.00 -24.05
C TYR A 303 17.87 -2.73 -24.98
N GLN A 304 18.78 -2.00 -25.64
CA GLN A 304 19.81 -2.58 -26.50
C GLN A 304 20.81 -3.44 -25.71
N ARG A 305 21.26 -2.98 -24.55
CA ARG A 305 22.18 -3.72 -23.70
C ARG A 305 21.59 -5.07 -23.27
N LEU A 306 20.30 -5.11 -22.97
CA LEU A 306 19.60 -6.34 -22.58
C LEU A 306 19.36 -7.28 -23.77
N GLN A 307 19.09 -6.78 -24.95
CA GLN A 307 18.87 -7.60 -26.15
C GLN A 307 20.16 -8.12 -26.76
N ALA A 308 21.24 -7.33 -26.74
CA ALA A 308 22.51 -7.71 -27.36
C ALA A 308 23.12 -9.01 -26.84
N ASP A 309 22.90 -9.28 -25.56
CA ASP A 309 23.53 -10.41 -24.88
C ASP A 309 22.56 -11.58 -24.57
N THR A 310 21.23 -11.34 -24.57
CA THR A 310 20.25 -12.39 -24.30
C THR A 310 19.83 -13.20 -25.53
N GLY A 311 20.08 -12.68 -26.74
CA GLY A 311 19.64 -13.28 -28.00
C GLY A 311 18.11 -13.34 -28.14
N ALA A 312 17.62 -13.56 -29.37
CA ALA A 312 16.18 -13.61 -29.66
C ALA A 312 15.42 -14.79 -29.05
N THR A 313 16.10 -15.66 -28.28
CA THR A 313 15.56 -16.92 -27.71
C THR A 313 15.49 -16.93 -26.20
N ALA A 314 15.84 -15.85 -25.48
CA ALA A 314 15.71 -15.80 -24.03
C ALA A 314 14.25 -15.97 -23.64
N LYS A 315 13.91 -17.03 -22.89
CA LYS A 315 12.56 -17.25 -22.37
C LYS A 315 12.28 -16.21 -21.30
N LEU A 316 11.35 -15.31 -21.58
CA LEU A 316 10.93 -14.29 -20.63
C LEU A 316 10.18 -14.93 -19.46
N VAL A 317 10.50 -14.50 -18.24
CA VAL A 317 9.79 -14.94 -17.04
C VAL A 317 8.72 -13.91 -16.73
N GLY A 318 7.46 -14.32 -16.72
CA GLY A 318 6.31 -13.48 -16.40
C GLY A 318 5.75 -13.79 -15.02
N ARG A 319 5.29 -12.78 -14.32
CA ARG A 319 4.46 -12.92 -13.14
C ARG A 319 3.25 -12.01 -13.24
N VAL A 320 2.07 -12.60 -13.07
CA VAL A 320 0.79 -11.88 -13.05
C VAL A 320 0.28 -11.76 -11.64
N ALA A 321 -0.31 -10.63 -11.30
CA ALA A 321 -1.06 -10.44 -10.08
C ALA A 321 -2.17 -9.42 -10.25
N MET A 322 -3.21 -9.57 -9.43
CA MET A 322 -4.33 -8.64 -9.38
C MET A 322 -4.05 -7.57 -8.32
N ARG A 323 -3.97 -6.30 -8.74
CA ARG A 323 -4.03 -5.17 -7.84
C ARG A 323 -5.49 -4.94 -7.45
N CYS A 324 -5.72 -4.42 -6.26
CA CYS A 324 -7.03 -4.01 -5.80
C CYS A 324 -7.02 -2.50 -5.51
N THR A 325 -7.98 -1.78 -6.04
CA THR A 325 -8.13 -0.34 -5.84
C THR A 325 -9.59 0.06 -5.59
N SER A 326 -9.78 1.20 -4.96
CA SER A 326 -11.04 1.95 -4.87
C SER A 326 -11.23 2.85 -6.09
N PRO A 327 -12.42 3.44 -6.31
CA PRO A 327 -12.67 4.38 -7.40
C PRO A 327 -11.81 5.64 -7.38
N ASP A 328 -11.44 6.13 -6.19
CA ASP A 328 -10.62 7.33 -5.96
C ASP A 328 -9.14 7.03 -5.73
N TYR A 329 -8.75 5.75 -5.85
CA TYR A 329 -7.39 5.27 -5.61
C TYR A 329 -6.86 5.46 -4.19
N LEU A 330 -7.69 5.78 -3.22
CA LEU A 330 -7.34 5.77 -1.80
C LEU A 330 -7.53 4.36 -1.22
N PRO A 331 -6.68 3.91 -0.32
CA PRO A 331 -6.93 2.66 0.39
C PRO A 331 -8.17 2.79 1.29
N ILE A 332 -8.87 1.69 1.48
CA ILE A 332 -10.00 1.60 2.40
C ILE A 332 -9.51 0.93 3.68
N ILE A 333 -9.54 1.69 4.78
CA ILE A 333 -8.96 1.28 6.06
C ILE A 333 -9.92 1.73 7.18
N GLY A 334 -10.30 0.82 8.05
CA GLY A 334 -11.13 1.17 9.21
C GLY A 334 -12.22 0.16 9.52
N PRO A 335 -13.16 0.51 10.40
CA PRO A 335 -14.31 -0.31 10.74
C PRO A 335 -15.29 -0.41 9.56
N LEU A 336 -16.00 -1.52 9.47
CA LEU A 336 -17.08 -1.70 8.53
C LEU A 336 -18.43 -1.38 9.17
N ALA A 337 -19.28 -0.69 8.44
CA ALA A 337 -20.66 -0.45 8.83
C ALA A 337 -21.59 -1.49 8.18
N ASP A 338 -22.72 -1.78 8.84
CA ASP A 338 -23.83 -2.43 8.17
C ASP A 338 -24.38 -1.51 7.06
N ALA A 339 -24.28 -1.95 5.81
CA ALA A 339 -24.64 -1.12 4.65
C ALA A 339 -26.12 -0.73 4.63
N HIS A 340 -27.00 -1.65 5.02
CA HIS A 340 -28.44 -1.40 5.04
C HIS A 340 -28.81 -0.41 6.15
N ALA A 341 -28.36 -0.68 7.35
CA ALA A 341 -28.58 0.22 8.49
C ALA A 341 -27.95 1.60 8.28
N PHE A 342 -26.79 1.67 7.57
CA PHE A 342 -26.16 2.94 7.19
C PHE A 342 -27.04 3.73 6.21
N ALA A 343 -27.56 3.07 5.17
CA ALA A 343 -28.43 3.70 4.19
C ALA A 343 -29.74 4.23 4.82
N GLU A 344 -30.30 3.50 5.79
CA GLU A 344 -31.48 3.95 6.54
C GLU A 344 -31.14 5.12 7.46
N ALA A 345 -30.12 5.00 8.29
CA ALA A 345 -29.74 6.02 9.27
C ALA A 345 -29.42 7.38 8.63
N TYR A 346 -28.84 7.34 7.43
CA TYR A 346 -28.40 8.53 6.70
C TYR A 346 -29.21 8.82 5.43
N ALA A 347 -30.41 8.30 5.31
CA ALA A 347 -31.30 8.50 4.14
C ALA A 347 -31.54 9.97 3.81
N ALA A 348 -31.52 10.86 4.79
CA ALA A 348 -31.69 12.31 4.61
C ALA A 348 -30.62 12.92 3.70
N LEU A 349 -29.38 12.35 3.69
CA LEU A 349 -28.27 12.83 2.85
C LEU A 349 -28.53 12.70 1.35
N ALA A 350 -29.37 11.73 0.95
CA ALA A 350 -29.78 11.58 -0.45
C ALA A 350 -30.62 12.74 -0.96
N LYS A 351 -31.30 13.48 -0.06
CA LYS A 351 -32.13 14.65 -0.38
C LYS A 351 -31.34 15.95 -0.23
N ASP A 352 -30.58 16.07 0.86
CA ASP A 352 -29.75 17.23 1.13
C ASP A 352 -28.48 16.83 1.88
N ALA A 353 -27.32 16.90 1.24
CA ALA A 353 -26.02 16.51 1.80
C ALA A 353 -25.59 17.36 3.02
N ARG A 354 -26.30 18.48 3.31
CA ARG A 354 -26.06 19.32 4.48
C ARG A 354 -26.79 18.84 5.72
N GLN A 355 -27.83 18.01 5.57
CA GLN A 355 -28.62 17.47 6.66
C GLN A 355 -27.97 16.18 7.19
N VAL A 356 -26.87 16.34 7.90
CA VAL A 356 -26.17 15.20 8.52
C VAL A 356 -26.90 14.82 9.81
N PRO A 357 -27.50 13.60 9.86
CA PRO A 357 -28.10 13.10 11.10
C PRO A 357 -27.04 12.92 12.21
N GLU A 358 -27.42 13.15 13.47
CA GLU A 358 -26.55 12.90 14.62
C GLU A 358 -26.50 11.41 15.05
N THR A 359 -27.26 10.56 14.36
CA THR A 359 -27.31 9.12 14.63
C THR A 359 -25.92 8.50 14.53
N PRO A 360 -25.46 7.75 15.56
CA PRO A 360 -24.19 7.04 15.49
C PRO A 360 -24.10 6.12 14.29
N CYS A 361 -22.90 6.00 13.71
CA CYS A 361 -22.70 5.08 12.58
C CYS A 361 -22.96 3.63 13.03
N PRO A 362 -23.75 2.85 12.27
CA PRO A 362 -24.08 1.46 12.60
C PRO A 362 -22.90 0.52 12.26
N TRP A 363 -21.85 0.61 13.06
CA TRP A 363 -20.66 -0.21 12.90
C TRP A 363 -20.96 -1.69 13.15
N LEU A 364 -20.36 -2.55 12.35
CA LEU A 364 -20.26 -3.98 12.64
C LEU A 364 -19.13 -4.17 13.66
N ASP A 365 -19.48 -4.23 14.93
CA ASP A 365 -18.53 -4.27 16.03
C ASP A 365 -17.47 -5.35 15.86
N GLY A 366 -16.21 -4.97 15.94
CA GLY A 366 -15.06 -5.87 15.79
C GLY A 366 -14.70 -6.23 14.34
N LEU A 367 -15.43 -5.73 13.32
CA LEU A 367 -15.11 -6.02 11.91
C LEU A 367 -14.46 -4.81 11.25
N TYR A 368 -13.27 -5.04 10.69
CA TYR A 368 -12.44 -4.02 10.07
C TYR A 368 -11.94 -4.45 8.69
N VAL A 369 -11.48 -3.49 7.92
CA VAL A 369 -10.89 -3.73 6.59
C VAL A 369 -9.58 -2.96 6.42
N ASN A 370 -8.63 -3.55 5.68
CA ASN A 370 -7.39 -2.91 5.22
C ASN A 370 -7.10 -3.37 3.80
N THR A 371 -7.58 -2.61 2.80
CA THR A 371 -7.58 -3.03 1.39
C THR A 371 -7.46 -1.86 0.42
N ALA A 372 -7.55 -2.14 -0.87
CA ALA A 372 -7.58 -1.17 -1.97
C ALA A 372 -6.29 -0.32 -2.14
N HIS A 373 -5.14 -0.84 -1.81
CA HIS A 373 -3.85 -0.12 -1.90
C HIS A 373 -3.33 0.09 -3.33
N GLY A 374 -3.94 -0.54 -4.32
CA GLY A 374 -3.56 -0.41 -5.73
C GLY A 374 -2.10 -0.80 -5.99
N SER A 375 -1.38 0.06 -6.71
CA SER A 375 0.05 -0.12 -7.00
C SER A 375 0.97 0.47 -5.91
N ARG A 376 0.43 1.03 -4.82
CA ARG A 376 1.20 1.72 -3.77
C ARG A 376 1.30 0.91 -2.48
N GLY A 377 0.95 -0.37 -2.51
CA GLY A 377 0.91 -1.23 -1.33
C GLY A 377 2.21 -1.22 -0.51
N MET A 378 3.38 -1.18 -1.15
CA MET A 378 4.66 -1.11 -0.45
C MET A 378 4.78 0.11 0.47
N ILE A 379 4.21 1.24 0.07
CA ILE A 379 4.30 2.50 0.83
C ILE A 379 3.14 2.64 1.80
N THR A 380 1.93 2.25 1.39
CA THR A 380 0.73 2.56 2.16
C THR A 380 0.36 1.50 3.18
N THR A 381 0.62 0.21 2.92
CA THR A 381 0.17 -0.87 3.82
C THR A 381 0.86 -0.90 5.18
N PRO A 382 2.19 -0.64 5.32
CA PRO A 382 2.81 -0.66 6.63
C PRO A 382 2.23 0.40 7.57
N LEU A 383 2.07 1.63 7.08
CA LEU A 383 1.45 2.71 7.85
C LEU A 383 -0.04 2.44 8.11
N SER A 384 -0.77 1.90 7.14
CA SER A 384 -2.19 1.56 7.30
C SER A 384 -2.42 0.50 8.36
N GLY A 385 -1.57 -0.53 8.42
CA GLY A 385 -1.62 -1.53 9.48
C GLY A 385 -1.41 -0.92 10.86
N GLU A 386 -0.46 0.01 10.98
CA GLU A 386 -0.19 0.74 12.22
C GLU A 386 -1.38 1.63 12.64
N LEU A 387 -1.94 2.41 11.72
CA LEU A 387 -3.10 3.25 11.97
C LEU A 387 -4.32 2.43 12.38
N LEU A 388 -4.56 1.31 11.69
CA LEU A 388 -5.69 0.43 12.00
C LEU A 388 -5.52 -0.22 13.38
N ALA A 389 -4.35 -0.75 13.70
CA ALA A 389 -4.07 -1.36 14.98
C ALA A 389 -4.19 -0.34 16.13
N ALA A 390 -3.69 0.87 15.93
CA ALA A 390 -3.83 1.97 16.87
C ALA A 390 -5.31 2.33 17.10
N TRP A 391 -6.11 2.28 16.05
CA TRP A 391 -7.54 2.56 16.14
C TRP A 391 -8.30 1.45 16.86
N ILE A 392 -7.97 0.19 16.60
CA ILE A 392 -8.56 -0.98 17.30
C ILE A 392 -8.19 -0.95 18.78
N ASP A 393 -6.93 -0.78 19.12
CA ASP A 393 -6.43 -0.84 20.50
C ASP A 393 -6.77 0.41 21.33
N GLY A 394 -6.88 1.57 20.69
CA GLY A 394 -7.27 2.81 21.37
C GLY A 394 -6.13 3.66 21.90
N ASP A 395 -4.89 3.26 21.60
CA ASP A 395 -3.70 3.91 22.14
C ASP A 395 -3.32 5.22 21.49
N TYR A 396 -3.93 5.53 20.33
CA TYR A 396 -3.59 6.72 19.55
C TYR A 396 -4.82 7.53 19.17
N LYS A 397 -4.62 8.83 19.07
CA LYS A 397 -5.59 9.78 18.57
C LYS A 397 -5.01 10.48 17.35
N LEU A 398 -5.74 10.44 16.24
CA LEU A 398 -5.38 11.19 15.05
C LEU A 398 -5.99 12.58 15.14
N HIS A 399 -5.15 13.61 15.19
CA HIS A 399 -5.60 14.99 15.21
C HIS A 399 -5.43 15.64 13.85
N ARG A 400 -6.47 16.35 13.43
CA ARG A 400 -6.39 17.28 12.31
C ARG A 400 -5.96 18.64 12.85
N LYS A 401 -4.72 19.05 12.59
CA LYS A 401 -4.27 20.42 12.84
C LYS A 401 -4.57 21.28 11.61
N ALA A 402 -5.38 22.29 11.76
CA ALA A 402 -5.59 23.32 10.73
C ALA A 402 -5.23 24.68 11.33
N PRO A 403 -4.04 25.23 11.09
CA PRO A 403 -3.77 26.63 11.35
C PRO A 403 -4.76 27.50 10.55
N LYS A 404 -5.13 28.65 11.09
CA LYS A 404 -6.07 29.56 10.44
C LYS A 404 -5.50 29.99 9.07
N GLY A 405 -6.13 29.53 7.99
CA GLY A 405 -5.72 29.86 6.61
C GLY A 405 -4.91 28.79 5.88
N ASP A 406 -4.44 27.73 6.57
CA ASP A 406 -3.62 26.67 5.96
C ASP A 406 -4.37 25.35 5.78
N LYS A 407 -3.81 24.50 4.91
CA LYS A 407 -4.30 23.12 4.71
C LYS A 407 -4.14 22.32 6.00
N PRO A 408 -5.10 21.46 6.34
CA PRO A 408 -5.02 20.66 7.56
C PRO A 408 -3.82 19.71 7.54
N VAL A 409 -3.05 19.71 8.63
CA VAL A 409 -1.99 18.75 8.91
C VAL A 409 -2.52 17.74 9.92
N TYR A 410 -2.27 16.47 9.69
CA TYR A 410 -2.65 15.40 10.61
C TYR A 410 -1.48 15.05 11.53
N ALA A 411 -1.75 14.93 12.82
CA ALA A 411 -0.79 14.52 13.83
C ALA A 411 -1.31 13.25 14.53
N LEU A 412 -0.43 12.30 14.76
CA LEU A 412 -0.72 11.04 15.46
C LEU A 412 -0.10 11.09 16.85
N PHE A 413 -0.93 10.93 17.89
CA PHE A 413 -0.50 10.93 19.29
C PHE A 413 -0.74 9.57 19.93
N ASN A 414 0.21 9.12 20.74
CA ASN A 414 0.05 7.94 21.57
C ASN A 414 -0.52 8.35 22.93
N LEU A 415 -1.81 8.12 23.14
CA LEU A 415 -2.52 8.54 24.35
C LEU A 415 -2.03 7.85 25.63
N ALA A 416 -1.47 6.64 25.53
CA ALA A 416 -0.93 5.95 26.69
C ALA A 416 0.41 6.56 27.15
N LYS A 417 1.19 7.11 26.24
CA LYS A 417 2.50 7.73 26.50
C LYS A 417 2.46 9.24 26.55
N ASP A 418 1.49 9.85 25.91
CA ASP A 418 1.35 11.30 25.77
C ASP A 418 -0.10 11.74 25.93
N SER A 419 -0.61 11.65 27.15
CA SER A 419 -1.98 12.05 27.50
C SER A 419 -2.28 13.54 27.24
N GLN A 420 -1.25 14.37 27.07
CA GLN A 420 -1.37 15.80 26.81
C GLN A 420 -1.20 16.16 25.32
N GLU A 421 -1.08 15.15 24.45
CA GLU A 421 -0.93 15.35 23.01
C GLU A 421 0.27 16.22 22.60
N LYS A 422 1.37 16.14 23.37
CA LYS A 422 2.57 16.96 23.18
C LYS A 422 3.52 16.40 22.11
N ALA A 423 3.47 15.09 21.87
CA ALA A 423 4.35 14.40 20.96
C ALA A 423 3.63 14.04 19.66
N ASP A 424 3.99 14.65 18.55
CA ASP A 424 3.56 14.26 17.21
C ASP A 424 4.45 13.11 16.71
N LEU A 425 3.89 11.91 16.64
CA LEU A 425 4.61 10.72 16.20
C LEU A 425 4.82 10.67 14.68
N ALA A 426 4.05 11.43 13.92
CA ALA A 426 4.20 11.50 12.47
C ALA A 426 5.38 12.40 12.04
N SER A 427 5.80 13.32 12.91
CA SER A 427 6.90 14.26 12.65
C SER A 427 8.23 13.87 13.31
N ARG A 428 8.31 12.75 14.03
CA ARG A 428 9.57 12.27 14.58
C ARG A 428 10.38 11.61 13.48
N GLU A 429 11.52 12.20 13.18
CA GLU A 429 12.56 11.74 12.26
C GLU A 429 13.15 10.37 12.65
#